data_a0ffeb902009f4ee497437d0bec4cb57
#
_entry.id   a0ffeb902009f4ee497437d0bec4cb57
#
_cell.length_a   1.000
_cell.length_b   1.000
_cell.length_c   1.000
_cell.angle_alpha   90.00
_cell.angle_beta   90.00
_cell.angle_gamma   90.00
#
_symmetry.space_group_name_H-M   'P 1'
#
loop_
_entity.id
_entity.type
_entity.pdbx_description
1 polymer ?
#
loop_
_entity_poly.entity_id
_entity_poly.type
_entity_poly.pdbx_seq_one_letter_code
_entity_poly.pdbx_strand_id
1 'polypeptide(L)'
;MPLGKRTAAVAAASLIAILLTATATAQEKTQKPPLHGSHWMAITGKPLAATAGARMFERGGNAVDAACAMLAATSTMWDVLSWGGETQALIYNPETGRIIAINGLGVAPTGATVDFYKRKGQKYPPKDGSLAAITPGTPGALITMLAEFGRLSLAEVLAPAISLADGYPIDAETADRIEAEKEKIREWPYSKAVMLPHAGEAREAPYAGEIFRQTDLAATLRLLVETEAAALAAGKSRKEALMAAYDRFYRGDIADEFVRGVQEQGGLITKDDLGRWRVEFEEPVHTNYRGIDVYKLDRWTQGPAMLQALNILENFDLKAMGY
;
A
#
# COMPACT_ATOMS: atom_id res chain seq x y z
N MET A 1 -42.47 -60.77 -16.99
CA MET A 1 -42.01 -59.43 -16.42
C MET A 1 -41.14 -58.78 -17.48
N PRO A 2 -41.44 -57.58 -17.93
CA PRO A 2 -40.71 -57.01 -19.09
C PRO A 2 -39.34 -56.50 -18.68
N LEU A 3 -38.33 -56.89 -19.46
CA LEU A 3 -36.89 -56.53 -19.31
C LEU A 3 -36.66 -55.02 -19.24
N GLY A 4 -37.56 -54.19 -19.79
CA GLY A 4 -37.39 -52.73 -19.85
C GLY A 4 -37.49 -51.99 -18.52
N LYS A 5 -38.11 -52.55 -17.48
CA LYS A 5 -38.18 -51.86 -16.14
C LYS A 5 -36.94 -52.04 -15.30
N ARG A 6 -36.16 -53.12 -15.55
CA ARG A 6 -34.88 -53.33 -14.82
C ARG A 6 -33.73 -52.47 -15.38
N THR A 7 -33.70 -52.30 -16.69
CA THR A 7 -32.71 -51.42 -17.35
C THR A 7 -32.93 -49.95 -17.04
N ALA A 8 -34.17 -49.48 -16.96
CA ALA A 8 -34.47 -48.10 -16.54
C ALA A 8 -34.11 -47.81 -15.06
N ALA A 9 -34.31 -48.76 -14.15
CA ALA A 9 -33.95 -48.61 -12.73
C ALA A 9 -32.43 -48.60 -12.51
N VAL A 10 -31.65 -49.40 -13.27
CA VAL A 10 -30.19 -49.42 -13.21
C VAL A 10 -29.61 -48.12 -13.79
N ALA A 11 -30.17 -47.63 -14.91
CA ALA A 11 -29.75 -46.35 -15.48
C ALA A 11 -30.04 -45.16 -14.57
N ALA A 12 -31.21 -45.13 -13.90
CA ALA A 12 -31.55 -44.09 -12.93
C ALA A 12 -30.66 -44.16 -11.69
N ALA A 13 -30.35 -45.33 -11.16
CA ALA A 13 -29.44 -45.50 -10.02
C ALA A 13 -27.99 -45.08 -10.36
N SER A 14 -27.52 -45.37 -11.57
CA SER A 14 -26.20 -44.93 -12.04
C SER A 14 -26.15 -43.42 -12.25
N LEU A 15 -27.20 -42.77 -12.73
CA LEU A 15 -27.26 -41.30 -12.86
C LEU A 15 -27.28 -40.61 -11.51
N ILE A 16 -27.99 -41.15 -10.53
CA ILE A 16 -28.03 -40.65 -9.15
C ILE A 16 -26.66 -40.82 -8.48
N ALA A 17 -25.97 -41.94 -8.69
CA ALA A 17 -24.61 -42.17 -8.17
C ALA A 17 -23.59 -41.17 -8.77
N ILE A 18 -23.69 -40.88 -10.09
CA ILE A 18 -22.82 -39.90 -10.76
C ILE A 18 -23.15 -38.49 -10.28
N LEU A 19 -24.41 -38.12 -10.04
CA LEU A 19 -24.80 -36.85 -9.47
C LEU A 19 -24.33 -36.68 -8.01
N LEU A 20 -24.37 -37.76 -7.21
CA LEU A 20 -23.88 -37.74 -5.82
C LEU A 20 -22.35 -37.67 -5.75
N THR A 21 -21.63 -38.26 -6.70
CA THR A 21 -20.16 -38.10 -6.75
C THR A 21 -19.74 -36.73 -7.27
N ALA A 22 -20.54 -36.10 -8.14
CA ALA A 22 -20.27 -34.72 -8.60
C ALA A 22 -20.47 -33.66 -7.50
N THR A 23 -21.36 -33.92 -6.53
CA THR A 23 -21.55 -33.04 -5.38
C THR A 23 -20.55 -33.28 -4.23
N ALA A 24 -19.84 -34.41 -4.24
CA ALA A 24 -18.84 -34.75 -3.22
C ALA A 24 -17.44 -34.15 -3.49
N THR A 25 -17.21 -33.54 -4.65
CA THR A 25 -16.12 -32.59 -4.82
C THR A 25 -16.57 -31.21 -4.29
N ALA A 26 -16.91 -31.17 -2.99
CA ALA A 26 -16.90 -29.91 -2.28
C ALA A 26 -15.54 -29.28 -2.59
N GLN A 27 -15.58 -28.17 -3.27
CA GLN A 27 -14.44 -27.42 -3.70
C GLN A 27 -13.55 -27.23 -2.45
N GLU A 28 -12.52 -28.05 -2.30
CA GLU A 28 -11.49 -27.80 -1.29
C GLU A 28 -11.04 -26.37 -1.54
N LYS A 29 -11.37 -25.47 -0.62
CA LYS A 29 -10.86 -24.12 -0.70
C LYS A 29 -9.35 -24.24 -0.80
N THR A 30 -8.79 -23.85 -1.92
CA THR A 30 -7.34 -23.81 -2.11
C THR A 30 -6.76 -22.94 -1.00
N GLN A 31 -6.25 -23.55 0.05
CA GLN A 31 -5.51 -22.86 1.09
C GLN A 31 -4.06 -22.71 0.59
N LYS A 32 -3.56 -21.49 0.60
CA LYS A 32 -2.13 -21.29 0.38
C LYS A 32 -1.39 -22.03 1.48
N PRO A 33 -0.37 -22.85 1.17
CA PRO A 33 0.40 -23.51 2.19
C PRO A 33 1.04 -22.45 3.11
N PRO A 34 1.17 -22.72 4.43
CA PRO A 34 1.89 -21.82 5.33
C PRO A 34 3.34 -21.72 4.88
N LEU A 35 3.86 -20.52 4.81
CA LEU A 35 5.27 -20.26 4.48
C LEU A 35 6.07 -20.14 5.77
N HIS A 36 7.23 -20.76 5.79
CA HIS A 36 8.17 -20.72 6.90
C HIS A 36 9.51 -20.19 6.43
N GLY A 37 10.01 -19.13 7.08
CA GLY A 37 11.35 -18.60 6.86
C GLY A 37 12.27 -18.96 8.02
N SER A 38 13.53 -19.33 7.73
CA SER A 38 14.53 -19.59 8.76
C SER A 38 15.26 -18.33 9.24
N HIS A 39 15.34 -17.30 8.38
CA HIS A 39 16.11 -16.09 8.69
C HIS A 39 15.30 -14.81 8.52
N TRP A 40 14.48 -14.75 7.48
CA TRP A 40 13.64 -13.58 7.16
C TRP A 40 12.42 -13.97 6.34
N MET A 41 11.48 -13.06 6.27
CA MET A 41 10.31 -13.17 5.41
C MET A 41 9.92 -11.79 4.86
N ALA A 42 9.59 -11.73 3.57
CA ALA A 42 9.08 -10.55 2.90
C ALA A 42 7.71 -10.87 2.29
N ILE A 43 6.66 -10.23 2.79
CA ILE A 43 5.28 -10.53 2.40
C ILE A 43 4.55 -9.23 2.02
N THR A 44 3.92 -9.24 0.85
CA THR A 44 3.01 -8.21 0.38
C THR A 44 2.04 -8.80 -0.65
N GLY A 45 0.95 -8.10 -0.95
CA GLY A 45 -0.03 -8.52 -1.96
C GLY A 45 0.51 -8.57 -3.39
N LYS A 46 1.61 -7.85 -3.70
CA LYS A 46 2.24 -7.82 -5.03
C LYS A 46 3.55 -8.62 -5.02
N PRO A 47 3.66 -9.72 -5.80
CA PRO A 47 4.86 -10.57 -5.81
C PRO A 47 6.17 -9.83 -6.15
N LEU A 48 6.12 -8.87 -7.08
CA LEU A 48 7.29 -8.06 -7.45
C LEU A 48 7.76 -7.18 -6.29
N ALA A 49 6.82 -6.66 -5.47
CA ALA A 49 7.17 -5.90 -4.28
C ALA A 49 7.75 -6.81 -3.18
N ALA A 50 7.24 -8.04 -3.00
CA ALA A 50 7.87 -9.01 -2.10
C ALA A 50 9.31 -9.31 -2.52
N THR A 51 9.57 -9.43 -3.83
CA THR A 51 10.93 -9.59 -4.38
C THR A 51 11.82 -8.37 -4.07
N ALA A 52 11.26 -7.15 -4.11
CA ALA A 52 12.02 -5.96 -3.71
C ALA A 52 12.50 -6.05 -2.25
N GLY A 53 11.62 -6.48 -1.33
CA GLY A 53 11.99 -6.72 0.07
C GLY A 53 13.06 -7.80 0.24
N ALA A 54 12.92 -8.94 -0.45
CA ALA A 54 13.90 -10.03 -0.42
C ALA A 54 15.29 -9.55 -0.83
N ARG A 55 15.38 -8.74 -1.88
CA ARG A 55 16.66 -8.16 -2.34
C ARG A 55 17.36 -7.29 -1.30
N MET A 56 16.61 -6.64 -0.41
CA MET A 56 17.20 -5.84 0.67
C MET A 56 17.89 -6.76 1.70
N PHE A 57 17.27 -7.87 2.06
CA PHE A 57 17.93 -8.86 2.94
C PHE A 57 19.20 -9.45 2.32
N GLU A 58 19.19 -9.77 1.03
CA GLU A 58 20.37 -10.27 0.30
C GLU A 58 21.53 -9.27 0.27
N ARG A 59 21.24 -7.97 0.37
CA ARG A 59 22.22 -6.88 0.45
C ARG A 59 22.68 -6.54 1.86
N GLY A 60 22.26 -7.32 2.87
CA GLY A 60 22.59 -7.06 4.27
C GLY A 60 21.72 -6.03 4.97
N GLY A 61 20.63 -5.60 4.33
CA GLY A 61 19.60 -4.78 4.94
C GLY A 61 18.82 -5.51 6.01
N ASN A 62 18.09 -4.78 6.82
CA ASN A 62 17.23 -5.30 7.86
C ASN A 62 15.74 -5.31 7.43
N ALA A 63 14.85 -5.68 8.34
CA ALA A 63 13.41 -5.73 8.07
C ALA A 63 12.81 -4.36 7.68
N VAL A 64 13.38 -3.25 8.17
CA VAL A 64 12.93 -1.90 7.82
C VAL A 64 13.32 -1.54 6.40
N ASP A 65 14.56 -1.84 5.99
CA ASP A 65 15.00 -1.66 4.58
C ASP A 65 14.10 -2.45 3.63
N ALA A 66 13.79 -3.71 3.98
CA ALA A 66 12.91 -4.56 3.20
C ALA A 66 11.47 -4.00 3.13
N ALA A 67 10.92 -3.54 4.26
CA ALA A 67 9.59 -2.95 4.31
C ALA A 67 9.51 -1.65 3.49
N CYS A 68 10.52 -0.77 3.59
CA CYS A 68 10.59 0.45 2.80
C CYS A 68 10.68 0.16 1.29
N ALA A 69 11.47 -0.83 0.88
CA ALA A 69 11.56 -1.23 -0.53
C ALA A 69 10.23 -1.83 -1.04
N MET A 70 9.56 -2.66 -0.23
CA MET A 70 8.24 -3.20 -0.56
C MET A 70 7.20 -2.08 -0.65
N LEU A 71 7.20 -1.14 0.29
CA LEU A 71 6.28 0.01 0.30
C LEU A 71 6.43 0.85 -0.97
N ALA A 72 7.66 1.21 -1.33
CA ALA A 72 7.95 1.99 -2.54
C ALA A 72 7.53 1.23 -3.82
N ALA A 73 7.86 -0.06 -3.92
CA ALA A 73 7.50 -0.88 -5.07
C ALA A 73 5.97 -1.06 -5.19
N THR A 74 5.27 -1.30 -4.08
CA THR A 74 3.81 -1.44 -4.07
C THR A 74 3.14 -0.14 -4.48
N SER A 75 3.62 1.01 -3.97
CA SER A 75 3.11 2.34 -4.34
C SER A 75 3.29 2.64 -5.83
N THR A 76 4.35 2.12 -6.45
CA THR A 76 4.60 2.25 -7.89
C THR A 76 3.67 1.37 -8.72
N MET A 77 3.28 0.21 -8.21
CA MET A 77 2.37 -0.72 -8.91
C MET A 77 0.88 -0.41 -8.68
N TRP A 78 0.56 0.62 -7.94
CA TRP A 78 -0.79 1.06 -7.64
C TRP A 78 -1.68 -0.06 -7.04
N ASP A 79 -1.27 -0.59 -5.91
CA ASP A 79 -2.06 -1.56 -5.14
C ASP A 79 -2.84 -0.85 -4.00
N VAL A 80 -3.80 0.02 -4.34
CA VAL A 80 -4.52 0.89 -3.40
C VAL A 80 -3.60 1.92 -2.72
N LEU A 81 -2.36 1.53 -2.44
CA LEU A 81 -1.31 2.42 -1.96
C LEU A 81 -0.76 3.26 -3.10
N SER A 82 -0.43 4.51 -2.80
CA SER A 82 0.22 5.42 -3.73
C SER A 82 1.36 6.17 -3.05
N TRP A 83 2.25 6.74 -3.84
CA TRP A 83 3.31 7.59 -3.32
C TRP A 83 2.77 8.82 -2.58
N GLY A 84 1.61 9.30 -2.97
CA GLY A 84 0.87 10.37 -2.28
C GLY A 84 0.01 9.90 -1.10
N GLY A 85 0.03 8.63 -0.75
CA GLY A 85 -0.79 8.04 0.31
C GLY A 85 -0.23 8.22 1.72
N GLU A 86 -0.63 7.32 2.60
CA GLU A 86 -0.26 7.30 4.01
C GLU A 86 0.46 6.00 4.38
N THR A 87 1.17 6.00 5.49
CA THR A 87 1.87 4.82 6.01
C THR A 87 1.61 4.63 7.48
N GLN A 88 1.31 3.40 7.83
CA GLN A 88 1.10 2.90 9.17
C GLN A 88 2.06 1.73 9.41
N ALA A 89 2.89 1.79 10.44
CA ALA A 89 3.82 0.72 10.73
C ALA A 89 3.97 0.43 12.23
N LEU A 90 4.26 -0.83 12.54
CA LEU A 90 4.75 -1.27 13.83
C LEU A 90 6.13 -1.89 13.61
N ILE A 91 7.12 -1.42 14.34
CA ILE A 91 8.50 -1.86 14.24
C ILE A 91 8.91 -2.45 15.60
N TYR A 92 9.23 -3.75 15.61
CA TYR A 92 9.90 -4.35 16.77
C TYR A 92 11.39 -4.06 16.70
N ASN A 93 11.93 -3.40 17.72
CA ASN A 93 13.35 -3.15 17.84
C ASN A 93 13.97 -4.18 18.80
N PRO A 94 14.75 -5.15 18.31
CA PRO A 94 15.32 -6.20 19.15
C PRO A 94 16.40 -5.69 20.13
N GLU A 95 17.03 -4.54 19.88
CA GLU A 95 18.04 -3.97 20.76
C GLU A 95 17.43 -3.43 22.05
N THR A 96 16.21 -2.90 21.97
CA THR A 96 15.50 -2.31 23.11
C THR A 96 14.37 -3.19 23.63
N GLY A 97 13.97 -4.23 22.85
CA GLY A 97 12.79 -5.05 23.12
C GLY A 97 11.46 -4.32 22.97
N ARG A 98 11.46 -3.08 22.43
CA ARG A 98 10.25 -2.25 22.30
C ARG A 98 9.62 -2.38 20.92
N ILE A 99 8.31 -2.23 20.90
CA ILE A 99 7.55 -2.04 19.66
C ILE A 99 7.26 -0.54 19.52
N ILE A 100 7.58 0.00 18.36
CA ILE A 100 7.44 1.40 18.01
C ILE A 100 6.34 1.54 17.00
N ALA A 101 5.37 2.41 17.25
CA ALA A 101 4.32 2.76 16.30
C ALA A 101 4.74 3.96 15.46
N ILE A 102 4.56 3.86 14.16
CA ILE A 102 4.83 4.92 13.19
C ILE A 102 3.50 5.44 12.65
N ASN A 103 3.24 6.71 12.91
CA ASN A 103 2.13 7.44 12.34
C ASN A 103 2.62 8.31 11.18
N GLY A 104 2.46 7.80 9.97
CA GLY A 104 2.67 8.50 8.72
C GLY A 104 1.36 8.84 8.03
N LEU A 105 0.31 9.12 8.81
CA LEU A 105 -0.99 9.55 8.30
C LEU A 105 -0.89 10.97 7.75
N GLY A 106 -1.46 11.21 6.60
CA GLY A 106 -1.61 12.56 6.07
C GLY A 106 -2.64 13.37 6.87
N VAL A 107 -2.47 14.68 6.85
CA VAL A 107 -3.40 15.60 7.51
C VAL A 107 -4.13 16.45 6.47
N ALA A 108 -5.35 16.87 6.79
CA ALA A 108 -6.11 17.77 5.93
C ALA A 108 -5.37 19.12 5.82
N PRO A 109 -5.35 19.75 4.64
CA PRO A 109 -4.79 21.08 4.48
C PRO A 109 -5.57 22.10 5.32
N THR A 110 -4.89 23.13 5.77
CA THR A 110 -5.48 24.17 6.65
C THR A 110 -6.68 24.89 6.02
N GLY A 111 -6.73 24.94 4.70
CA GLY A 111 -7.88 25.49 3.95
C GLY A 111 -9.13 24.59 3.94
N ALA A 112 -9.03 23.32 4.33
CA ALA A 112 -10.14 22.35 4.33
C ALA A 112 -11.05 22.51 5.55
N THR A 113 -11.64 23.68 5.69
CA THR A 113 -12.52 24.03 6.82
C THR A 113 -13.97 23.65 6.55
N VAL A 114 -14.75 23.46 7.62
CA VAL A 114 -16.18 23.19 7.54
C VAL A 114 -16.90 24.28 6.73
N ASP A 115 -16.53 25.56 6.94
CA ASP A 115 -17.13 26.69 6.23
C ASP A 115 -16.76 26.70 4.75
N PHE A 116 -15.56 26.26 4.38
CA PHE A 116 -15.19 26.11 2.98
C PHE A 116 -16.13 25.14 2.25
N TYR A 117 -16.33 23.93 2.79
CA TYR A 117 -17.19 22.92 2.17
C TYR A 117 -18.67 23.33 2.19
N LYS A 118 -19.16 23.96 3.27
CA LYS A 118 -20.51 24.49 3.34
C LYS A 118 -20.78 25.54 2.25
N ARG A 119 -19.85 26.47 2.02
CA ARG A 119 -19.97 27.45 0.93
C ARG A 119 -20.02 26.81 -0.45
N LYS A 120 -19.44 25.63 -0.63
CA LYS A 120 -19.52 24.84 -1.87
C LYS A 120 -20.80 23.97 -1.94
N GLY A 121 -21.69 24.06 -0.97
CA GLY A 121 -22.90 23.23 -0.90
C GLY A 121 -22.63 21.76 -0.52
N GLN A 122 -21.45 21.47 0.01
CA GLN A 122 -21.01 20.12 0.39
C GLN A 122 -21.17 19.91 1.90
N LYS A 123 -21.78 18.79 2.30
CA LYS A 123 -21.90 18.38 3.71
C LYS A 123 -20.59 17.79 4.26
N TYR A 124 -19.83 17.13 3.40
CA TYR A 124 -18.57 16.48 3.69
C TYR A 124 -17.56 16.77 2.55
N PRO A 125 -16.25 16.62 2.78
CA PRO A 125 -15.29 16.57 1.70
C PRO A 125 -15.68 15.51 0.65
N PRO A 126 -15.41 15.72 -0.64
CA PRO A 126 -15.68 14.73 -1.67
C PRO A 126 -14.85 13.46 -1.42
N LYS A 127 -15.27 12.34 -1.99
CA LYS A 127 -14.52 11.08 -1.87
C LYS A 127 -13.23 11.08 -2.67
N ASP A 128 -13.19 11.83 -3.75
CA ASP A 128 -12.16 11.77 -4.77
C ASP A 128 -11.78 13.19 -5.25
N GLY A 129 -10.67 13.28 -5.96
CA GLY A 129 -10.18 14.51 -6.57
C GLY A 129 -9.42 15.42 -5.62
N SER A 130 -8.99 16.57 -6.14
CA SER A 130 -8.07 17.49 -5.46
C SER A 130 -8.58 18.05 -4.14
N LEU A 131 -9.91 18.13 -3.95
CA LEU A 131 -10.53 18.59 -2.71
C LEU A 131 -10.60 17.49 -1.62
N ALA A 132 -10.36 16.24 -1.98
CA ALA A 132 -10.23 15.13 -1.04
C ALA A 132 -8.77 14.91 -0.60
N ALA A 133 -7.81 15.55 -1.28
CA ALA A 133 -6.40 15.34 -1.05
C ALA A 133 -5.96 15.81 0.34
N ILE A 134 -5.13 15.00 0.96
CA ILE A 134 -4.46 15.28 2.23
C ILE A 134 -2.95 15.36 2.00
N THR A 135 -2.20 15.84 2.98
CA THR A 135 -0.74 15.87 2.92
C THR A 135 -0.20 14.44 2.70
N PRO A 136 0.66 14.21 1.69
CA PRO A 136 1.28 12.89 1.46
C PRO A 136 2.08 12.42 2.65
N GLY A 137 1.77 11.25 3.19
CA GLY A 137 2.49 10.68 4.34
C GLY A 137 3.53 9.63 3.96
N THR A 138 3.29 8.86 2.88
CA THR A 138 4.15 7.74 2.48
C THR A 138 5.62 8.12 2.24
N PRO A 139 5.97 9.19 1.50
CA PRO A 139 7.36 9.56 1.26
C PRO A 139 8.11 9.83 2.56
N GLY A 140 7.50 10.63 3.44
CA GLY A 140 8.10 11.00 4.71
C GLY A 140 8.24 9.84 5.67
N ALA A 141 7.21 8.97 5.75
CA ALA A 141 7.26 7.79 6.60
C ALA A 141 8.37 6.82 6.15
N LEU A 142 8.47 6.55 4.84
CA LEU A 142 9.52 5.72 4.26
C LEU A 142 10.91 6.26 4.61
N ILE A 143 11.16 7.54 4.31
CA ILE A 143 12.47 8.16 4.54
C ILE A 143 12.79 8.19 6.04
N THR A 144 11.82 8.53 6.89
CA THR A 144 12.01 8.57 8.35
C THR A 144 12.30 7.19 8.94
N MET A 145 11.52 6.15 8.56
CA MET A 145 11.79 4.77 8.99
C MET A 145 13.18 4.31 8.55
N LEU A 146 13.56 4.59 7.31
CA LEU A 146 14.87 4.24 6.78
C LEU A 146 15.98 4.97 7.54
N ALA A 147 15.80 6.26 7.84
CA ALA A 147 16.78 7.08 8.55
C ALA A 147 17.02 6.62 10.00
N GLU A 148 15.94 6.23 10.70
CA GLU A 148 16.00 5.84 12.12
C GLU A 148 16.38 4.38 12.33
N PHE A 149 15.90 3.48 11.48
CA PHE A 149 15.97 2.03 11.73
C PHE A 149 16.61 1.23 10.61
N GLY A 150 16.74 1.79 9.40
CA GLY A 150 17.33 1.10 8.24
C GLY A 150 18.87 1.15 8.25
N ARG A 151 19.46 0.39 7.35
CA ARG A 151 20.92 0.26 7.15
C ARG A 151 21.38 0.68 5.76
N LEU A 152 20.52 0.45 4.75
CA LEU A 152 20.82 0.70 3.35
C LEU A 152 20.61 2.17 2.99
N SER A 153 21.12 2.56 1.83
CA SER A 153 20.91 3.88 1.24
C SER A 153 19.51 4.00 0.61
N LEU A 154 19.05 5.21 0.40
CA LEU A 154 17.81 5.47 -0.33
C LEU A 154 17.92 4.97 -1.78
N ALA A 155 19.11 5.07 -2.38
CA ALA A 155 19.40 4.53 -3.71
C ALA A 155 19.14 3.04 -3.80
N GLU A 156 19.58 2.25 -2.81
CA GLU A 156 19.38 0.80 -2.78
C GLU A 156 17.91 0.44 -2.55
N VAL A 157 17.25 1.13 -1.61
CA VAL A 157 15.86 0.87 -1.22
C VAL A 157 14.88 1.27 -2.32
N LEU A 158 15.11 2.39 -3.02
CA LEU A 158 14.23 2.85 -4.10
C LEU A 158 14.53 2.23 -5.48
N ALA A 159 15.69 1.57 -5.67
CA ALA A 159 16.05 1.00 -6.96
C ALA A 159 14.98 0.07 -7.57
N PRO A 160 14.32 -0.84 -6.81
CA PRO A 160 13.24 -1.66 -7.36
C PRO A 160 12.03 -0.81 -7.80
N ALA A 161 11.63 0.18 -7.02
CA ALA A 161 10.50 1.07 -7.35
C ALA A 161 10.80 1.93 -8.58
N ILE A 162 12.00 2.47 -8.71
CA ILE A 162 12.45 3.22 -9.88
C ILE A 162 12.40 2.32 -11.13
N SER A 163 12.90 1.08 -11.02
CA SER A 163 12.85 0.13 -12.14
C SER A 163 11.42 -0.20 -12.58
N LEU A 164 10.49 -0.34 -11.63
CA LEU A 164 9.07 -0.56 -11.92
C LEU A 164 8.41 0.68 -12.52
N ALA A 165 8.77 1.88 -12.06
CA ALA A 165 8.25 3.14 -12.60
C ALA A 165 8.77 3.40 -14.03
N ASP A 166 10.00 2.97 -14.36
CA ASP A 166 10.53 3.00 -15.72
C ASP A 166 9.75 2.08 -16.68
N GLY A 167 9.15 1.02 -16.14
CA GLY A 167 8.24 0.15 -16.87
C GLY A 167 8.21 -1.27 -16.36
N TYR A 168 7.00 -1.79 -16.17
CA TYR A 168 6.77 -3.18 -15.81
C TYR A 168 5.53 -3.72 -16.54
N PRO A 169 5.44 -5.03 -16.79
CA PRO A 169 4.24 -5.64 -17.36
C PRO A 169 3.12 -5.57 -16.32
N ILE A 170 2.09 -4.74 -16.59
CA ILE A 170 0.98 -4.54 -15.65
C ILE A 170 0.15 -5.82 -15.51
N ASP A 171 -0.29 -6.14 -14.30
CA ASP A 171 -1.15 -7.29 -14.07
C ASP A 171 -2.61 -7.02 -14.51
N ALA A 172 -3.34 -8.10 -14.79
CA ALA A 172 -4.71 -8.03 -15.30
C ALA A 172 -5.66 -7.31 -14.32
N GLU A 173 -5.52 -7.58 -13.01
CA GLU A 173 -6.41 -7.00 -11.99
C GLU A 173 -6.26 -5.47 -11.94
N THR A 174 -5.02 -4.97 -11.95
CA THR A 174 -4.74 -3.53 -11.97
C THR A 174 -5.21 -2.89 -13.27
N ALA A 175 -4.93 -3.51 -14.42
CA ALA A 175 -5.36 -3.01 -15.73
C ALA A 175 -6.90 -2.93 -15.85
N ASP A 176 -7.62 -3.95 -15.36
CA ASP A 176 -9.08 -3.99 -15.39
C ASP A 176 -9.71 -2.99 -14.40
N ARG A 177 -9.07 -2.76 -13.25
CA ARG A 177 -9.50 -1.71 -12.31
C ARG A 177 -9.35 -0.32 -12.91
N ILE A 178 -8.26 -0.02 -13.61
CA ILE A 178 -8.07 1.24 -14.33
C ILE A 178 -9.19 1.41 -15.37
N GLU A 179 -9.50 0.36 -16.14
CA GLU A 179 -10.57 0.42 -17.13
C GLU A 179 -11.95 0.65 -16.50
N ALA A 180 -12.24 0.00 -15.38
CA ALA A 180 -13.49 0.17 -14.66
C ALA A 180 -13.69 1.61 -14.12
N GLU A 181 -12.61 2.30 -13.78
CA GLU A 181 -12.61 3.66 -13.23
C GLU A 181 -12.32 4.74 -14.30
N LYS A 182 -12.22 4.38 -15.59
CA LYS A 182 -11.76 5.29 -16.65
C LYS A 182 -12.57 6.59 -16.77
N GLU A 183 -13.88 6.53 -16.57
CA GLU A 183 -14.74 7.72 -16.67
C GLU A 183 -14.33 8.77 -15.62
N LYS A 184 -14.03 8.34 -14.40
CA LYS A 184 -13.54 9.21 -13.34
C LYS A 184 -12.11 9.68 -13.61
N ILE A 185 -11.23 8.78 -14.07
CA ILE A 185 -9.83 9.09 -14.38
C ILE A 185 -9.73 10.16 -15.48
N ARG A 186 -10.64 10.18 -16.44
CA ARG A 186 -10.71 11.20 -17.50
C ARG A 186 -10.89 12.62 -16.99
N GLU A 187 -11.50 12.80 -15.81
CA GLU A 187 -11.70 14.11 -15.19
C GLU A 187 -10.40 14.71 -14.64
N TRP A 188 -9.36 13.89 -14.46
CA TRP A 188 -8.08 14.30 -13.87
C TRP A 188 -6.97 14.25 -14.92
N PRO A 189 -6.53 15.41 -15.44
CA PRO A 189 -5.60 15.46 -16.58
C PRO A 189 -4.31 14.65 -16.39
N TYR A 190 -3.69 14.73 -15.22
CA TYR A 190 -2.45 14.03 -14.92
C TYR A 190 -2.66 12.52 -14.77
N SER A 191 -3.73 12.11 -14.07
CA SER A 191 -4.08 10.69 -13.96
C SER A 191 -4.45 10.09 -15.32
N LYS A 192 -5.21 10.83 -16.13
CA LYS A 192 -5.56 10.44 -17.49
C LYS A 192 -4.32 10.18 -18.35
N ALA A 193 -3.35 11.09 -18.30
CA ALA A 193 -2.13 10.98 -19.11
C ALA A 193 -1.31 9.71 -18.79
N VAL A 194 -1.33 9.25 -17.53
CA VAL A 194 -0.58 8.07 -17.09
C VAL A 194 -1.40 6.79 -17.22
N MET A 195 -2.66 6.83 -16.76
CA MET A 195 -3.48 5.62 -16.57
C MET A 195 -4.25 5.20 -17.82
N LEU A 196 -4.49 6.11 -18.78
CA LEU A 196 -5.26 5.84 -20.00
C LEU A 196 -4.43 6.03 -21.27
N PRO A 197 -3.43 5.13 -21.51
CA PRO A 197 -2.53 5.26 -22.68
C PRO A 197 -3.25 5.08 -24.02
N HIS A 198 -4.42 4.43 -24.03
CA HIS A 198 -5.24 4.20 -25.23
C HIS A 198 -6.47 5.11 -25.27
N ALA A 199 -6.33 6.37 -24.80
CA ALA A 199 -7.43 7.33 -24.72
C ALA A 199 -8.19 7.46 -26.07
N GLY A 200 -9.52 7.30 -26.02
CA GLY A 200 -10.39 7.34 -27.21
C GLY A 200 -10.63 5.99 -27.88
N GLU A 201 -10.00 4.92 -27.43
CA GLU A 201 -10.28 3.56 -27.88
C GLU A 201 -11.41 2.90 -27.06
N ALA A 202 -11.85 1.71 -27.46
CA ALA A 202 -12.87 0.95 -26.72
C ALA A 202 -12.39 0.60 -25.31
N ARG A 203 -11.12 0.19 -25.17
CA ARG A 203 -10.39 0.06 -23.90
C ARG A 203 -9.35 1.16 -23.84
N GLU A 204 -9.40 1.99 -22.81
CA GLU A 204 -8.46 3.11 -22.63
C GLU A 204 -7.32 2.79 -21.64
N ALA A 205 -7.56 1.86 -20.71
CA ALA A 205 -6.54 1.36 -19.79
C ALA A 205 -5.52 0.46 -20.52
N PRO A 206 -4.34 0.26 -19.94
CA PRO A 206 -3.39 -0.71 -20.45
C PRO A 206 -4.00 -2.11 -20.58
N TYR A 207 -3.49 -2.91 -21.51
CA TYR A 207 -3.80 -4.34 -21.56
C TYR A 207 -2.93 -5.12 -20.57
N ALA A 208 -3.45 -6.23 -20.05
CA ALA A 208 -2.67 -7.11 -19.18
C ALA A 208 -1.35 -7.55 -19.87
N GLY A 209 -0.23 -7.39 -19.17
CA GLY A 209 1.10 -7.65 -19.71
C GLY A 209 1.72 -6.51 -20.51
N GLU A 210 0.99 -5.43 -20.79
CA GLU A 210 1.53 -4.24 -21.42
C GLU A 210 2.52 -3.52 -20.48
N ILE A 211 3.54 -2.90 -21.05
CA ILE A 211 4.54 -2.18 -20.26
C ILE A 211 3.96 -0.84 -19.80
N PHE A 212 3.61 -0.81 -18.53
CA PHE A 212 3.09 0.39 -17.85
C PHE A 212 4.24 1.22 -17.29
N ARG A 213 4.24 2.53 -17.54
CA ARG A 213 5.29 3.47 -17.14
C ARG A 213 4.73 4.64 -16.35
N GLN A 214 5.50 5.08 -15.35
CA GLN A 214 5.23 6.28 -14.57
C GLN A 214 6.51 7.14 -14.55
N THR A 215 6.81 7.74 -15.68
CA THR A 215 8.09 8.45 -15.94
C THR A 215 8.32 9.59 -14.95
N ASP A 216 7.29 10.35 -14.61
CA ASP A 216 7.38 11.48 -13.67
C ASP A 216 7.62 10.99 -12.23
N LEU A 217 7.00 9.87 -11.85
CA LEU A 217 7.29 9.23 -10.56
C LEU A 217 8.75 8.74 -10.53
N ALA A 218 9.22 8.08 -11.59
CA ALA A 218 10.62 7.63 -11.69
C ALA A 218 11.59 8.80 -11.55
N ALA A 219 11.31 9.93 -12.23
CA ALA A 219 12.11 11.15 -12.11
C ALA A 219 12.12 11.68 -10.66
N THR A 220 10.96 11.77 -10.01
CA THR A 220 10.84 12.21 -8.61
C THR A 220 11.64 11.31 -7.67
N LEU A 221 11.55 9.99 -7.81
CA LEU A 221 12.32 9.05 -6.99
C LEU A 221 13.83 9.21 -7.20
N ARG A 222 14.28 9.46 -8.43
CA ARG A 222 15.69 9.76 -8.72
C ARG A 222 16.17 11.06 -8.08
N LEU A 223 15.35 12.12 -8.09
CA LEU A 223 15.68 13.38 -7.41
C LEU A 223 15.92 13.18 -5.91
N LEU A 224 15.16 12.30 -5.26
CA LEU A 224 15.37 11.97 -3.83
C LEU A 224 16.70 11.23 -3.62
N VAL A 225 17.01 10.25 -4.48
CA VAL A 225 18.28 9.51 -4.46
C VAL A 225 19.48 10.42 -4.70
N GLU A 226 19.40 11.31 -5.69
CA GLU A 226 20.44 12.30 -6.00
C GLU A 226 20.67 13.26 -4.83
N THR A 227 19.62 13.63 -4.11
CA THR A 227 19.72 14.51 -2.94
C THR A 227 20.48 13.84 -1.80
N GLU A 228 20.18 12.57 -1.50
CA GLU A 228 20.95 11.81 -0.50
C GLU A 228 22.42 11.74 -0.90
N ALA A 229 22.69 11.35 -2.16
CA ALA A 229 24.06 11.22 -2.67
C ALA A 229 24.85 12.55 -2.57
N ALA A 230 24.23 13.66 -2.97
CA ALA A 230 24.83 14.98 -2.87
C ALA A 230 25.13 15.40 -1.42
N ALA A 231 24.22 15.10 -0.50
CA ALA A 231 24.38 15.39 0.91
C ALA A 231 25.52 14.57 1.55
N LEU A 232 25.63 13.28 1.20
CA LEU A 232 26.74 12.42 1.60
C LEU A 232 28.07 12.92 1.05
N ALA A 233 28.11 13.31 -0.23
CA ALA A 233 29.31 13.89 -0.85
C ALA A 233 29.73 15.21 -0.20
N ALA A 234 28.78 15.97 0.37
CA ALA A 234 29.03 17.16 1.17
C ALA A 234 29.44 16.88 2.63
N GLY A 235 29.66 15.60 2.99
CA GLY A 235 30.14 15.19 4.32
C GLY A 235 29.05 15.07 5.40
N LYS A 236 27.77 15.07 5.03
CA LYS A 236 26.67 14.83 5.98
C LYS A 236 26.63 13.36 6.40
N SER A 237 26.18 13.11 7.61
CA SER A 237 25.89 11.76 8.08
C SER A 237 24.78 11.11 7.25
N ARG A 238 24.67 9.76 7.29
CA ARG A 238 23.60 9.02 6.60
C ARG A 238 22.21 9.56 6.96
N LYS A 239 21.94 9.78 8.23
CA LYS A 239 20.64 10.31 8.70
C LYS A 239 20.35 11.71 8.14
N GLU A 240 21.33 12.61 8.19
CA GLU A 240 21.18 13.96 7.65
C GLU A 240 20.99 13.95 6.13
N ALA A 241 21.64 13.04 5.43
CA ALA A 241 21.49 12.91 3.98
C ALA A 241 20.10 12.39 3.59
N LEU A 242 19.57 11.40 4.29
CA LEU A 242 18.19 10.95 4.13
C LEU A 242 17.18 12.05 4.44
N MET A 243 17.40 12.81 5.53
CA MET A 243 16.53 13.93 5.88
C MET A 243 16.63 15.10 4.88
N ALA A 244 17.73 15.26 4.17
CA ALA A 244 17.82 16.21 3.06
C ALA A 244 16.88 15.81 1.90
N ALA A 245 16.74 14.50 1.59
CA ALA A 245 15.75 14.02 0.64
C ALA A 245 14.31 14.24 1.13
N TYR A 246 14.05 14.02 2.43
CA TYR A 246 12.78 14.38 3.07
C TYR A 246 12.45 15.86 2.87
N ASP A 247 13.41 16.74 3.14
CA ASP A 247 13.21 18.19 3.02
C ASP A 247 13.00 18.63 1.57
N ARG A 248 13.65 17.98 0.60
CA ARG A 248 13.40 18.25 -0.82
C ARG A 248 11.97 17.94 -1.21
N PHE A 249 11.39 16.83 -0.67
CA PHE A 249 10.01 16.45 -0.95
C PHE A 249 9.01 17.43 -0.33
N TYR A 250 9.19 17.80 0.95
CA TYR A 250 8.19 18.58 1.69
C TYR A 250 8.41 20.09 1.68
N ARG A 251 9.62 20.57 1.31
CA ARG A 251 10.02 21.97 1.39
C ARG A 251 10.75 22.49 0.16
N GLY A 252 11.24 21.58 -0.68
CA GLY A 252 12.02 21.91 -1.88
C GLY A 252 11.17 22.06 -3.14
N ASP A 253 11.84 21.87 -4.27
CA ASP A 253 11.27 21.96 -5.61
C ASP A 253 10.17 20.93 -5.88
N ILE A 254 10.25 19.73 -5.29
CA ILE A 254 9.19 18.72 -5.39
C ILE A 254 7.91 19.23 -4.71
N ALA A 255 8.03 19.90 -3.55
CA ALA A 255 6.88 20.53 -2.89
C ALA A 255 6.25 21.63 -3.74
N ASP A 256 7.09 22.45 -4.40
CA ASP A 256 6.61 23.55 -5.25
C ASP A 256 5.78 22.99 -6.42
N GLU A 257 6.27 21.96 -7.11
CA GLU A 257 5.57 21.32 -8.21
C GLU A 257 4.30 20.58 -7.77
N PHE A 258 4.36 19.88 -6.65
CA PHE A 258 3.21 19.19 -6.07
C PHE A 258 2.08 20.18 -5.74
N VAL A 259 2.40 21.27 -5.05
CA VAL A 259 1.43 22.32 -4.69
C VAL A 259 0.84 22.97 -5.94
N ARG A 260 1.68 23.28 -6.94
CA ARG A 260 1.23 23.82 -8.21
C ARG A 260 0.18 22.91 -8.86
N GLY A 261 0.49 21.61 -9.01
CA GLY A 261 -0.41 20.64 -9.64
C GLY A 261 -1.72 20.42 -8.88
N VAL A 262 -1.67 20.41 -7.55
CA VAL A 262 -2.87 20.28 -6.71
C VAL A 262 -3.76 21.51 -6.82
N GLN A 263 -3.19 22.73 -6.71
CA GLN A 263 -3.93 23.99 -6.74
C GLN A 263 -4.50 24.30 -8.12
N GLU A 264 -3.80 23.96 -9.20
CA GLU A 264 -4.29 24.07 -10.58
C GLU A 264 -5.60 23.30 -10.79
N GLN A 265 -5.78 22.20 -10.09
CA GLN A 265 -7.01 21.39 -10.09
C GLN A 265 -8.00 21.79 -8.97
N GLY A 266 -7.81 22.94 -8.34
CA GLY A 266 -8.69 23.48 -7.31
C GLY A 266 -8.51 22.86 -5.92
N GLY A 267 -7.43 22.12 -5.68
CA GLY A 267 -7.10 21.57 -4.37
C GLY A 267 -6.59 22.63 -3.38
N LEU A 268 -6.49 22.24 -2.11
CA LEU A 268 -6.27 23.18 -0.99
C LEU A 268 -4.88 23.09 -0.36
N ILE A 269 -4.08 22.07 -0.71
CA ILE A 269 -2.76 21.88 -0.11
C ILE A 269 -1.85 23.05 -0.45
N THR A 270 -1.19 23.59 0.56
CA THR A 270 -0.20 24.66 0.44
C THR A 270 1.21 24.14 0.78
N LYS A 271 2.24 24.90 0.41
CA LYS A 271 3.61 24.59 0.79
C LYS A 271 3.81 24.60 2.32
N ASP A 272 3.06 25.44 3.01
CA ASP A 272 3.03 25.49 4.48
C ASP A 272 2.43 24.22 5.09
N ASP A 273 1.38 23.65 4.48
CA ASP A 273 0.80 22.39 4.94
C ASP A 273 1.82 21.25 4.80
N LEU A 274 2.49 21.15 3.65
CA LEU A 274 3.58 20.19 3.45
C LEU A 274 4.73 20.41 4.44
N GLY A 275 5.20 21.64 4.56
CA GLY A 275 6.35 21.99 5.39
C GLY A 275 6.16 21.76 6.90
N ARG A 276 4.92 21.78 7.38
CA ARG A 276 4.57 21.56 8.80
C ARG A 276 4.37 20.08 9.13
N TRP A 277 4.01 19.26 8.14
CA TRP A 277 3.74 17.85 8.38
C TRP A 277 5.00 17.10 8.86
N ARG A 278 4.80 16.15 9.77
CA ARG A 278 5.85 15.29 10.35
C ARG A 278 5.31 13.88 10.55
N VAL A 279 6.19 12.91 10.46
CA VAL A 279 5.95 11.55 10.96
C VAL A 279 5.99 11.58 12.48
N GLU A 280 5.04 10.91 13.13
CA GLU A 280 5.01 10.80 14.58
C GLU A 280 5.39 9.38 15.01
N PHE A 281 6.14 9.30 16.12
CA PHE A 281 6.47 8.06 16.80
C PHE A 281 5.57 7.94 18.02
N GLU A 282 4.85 6.84 18.12
CA GLU A 282 3.84 6.63 19.16
C GLU A 282 4.13 5.35 19.94
N GLU A 283 3.60 5.28 21.16
CA GLU A 283 3.51 4.02 21.89
C GLU A 283 2.29 3.25 21.36
N PRO A 284 2.44 1.98 20.95
CA PRO A 284 1.32 1.20 20.46
C PRO A 284 0.37 0.84 21.59
N VAL A 285 -0.92 0.72 21.28
CA VAL A 285 -1.90 0.11 22.17
C VAL A 285 -1.80 -1.41 22.09
N HIS A 286 -2.09 -2.11 23.18
CA HIS A 286 -1.99 -3.56 23.22
C HIS A 286 -3.04 -4.21 24.13
N THR A 287 -3.23 -5.51 23.93
CA THR A 287 -3.96 -6.40 24.83
C THR A 287 -3.29 -7.76 24.87
N ASN A 288 -3.50 -8.53 25.95
CA ASN A 288 -3.11 -9.93 25.97
C ASN A 288 -4.30 -10.78 25.52
N TYR A 289 -4.13 -11.59 24.50
CA TYR A 289 -5.13 -12.53 24.01
C TYR A 289 -4.60 -13.95 24.13
N ARG A 290 -5.15 -14.72 25.08
CA ARG A 290 -4.78 -16.14 25.33
C ARG A 290 -3.28 -16.35 25.52
N GLY A 291 -2.63 -15.46 26.27
CA GLY A 291 -1.20 -15.51 26.57
C GLY A 291 -0.30 -14.89 25.48
N ILE A 292 -0.87 -14.29 24.45
CA ILE A 292 -0.15 -13.60 23.38
C ILE A 292 -0.41 -12.10 23.48
N ASP A 293 0.64 -11.30 23.59
CA ASP A 293 0.54 -9.84 23.53
C ASP A 293 0.33 -9.38 22.10
N VAL A 294 -0.77 -8.69 21.84
CA VAL A 294 -1.17 -8.19 20.53
C VAL A 294 -1.08 -6.67 20.53
N TYR A 295 -0.23 -6.12 19.68
CA TYR A 295 0.01 -4.70 19.55
C TYR A 295 -0.66 -4.13 18.31
N LYS A 296 -1.22 -2.93 18.44
CA LYS A 296 -1.85 -2.19 17.33
C LYS A 296 -1.52 -0.71 17.44
N LEU A 297 -1.69 0.00 16.32
CA LEU A 297 -1.71 1.45 16.30
C LEU A 297 -2.97 1.98 17.01
N ASP A 298 -2.90 3.21 17.53
CA ASP A 298 -3.92 3.81 18.37
C ASP A 298 -5.19 4.24 17.59
N ARG A 299 -6.03 5.02 18.22
CA ARG A 299 -7.42 5.42 17.86
C ARG A 299 -7.62 6.03 16.48
N TRP A 300 -6.59 6.50 15.83
CA TRP A 300 -6.65 6.96 14.44
C TRP A 300 -6.69 5.81 13.42
N THR A 301 -6.58 4.56 13.90
CA THR A 301 -6.75 3.33 13.12
C THR A 301 -7.88 2.46 13.69
N GLN A 302 -8.15 1.32 13.07
CA GLN A 302 -9.02 0.28 13.62
C GLN A 302 -8.32 -0.62 14.67
N GLY A 303 -7.13 -0.25 15.12
CA GLY A 303 -6.36 -0.99 16.13
C GLY A 303 -7.16 -1.27 17.40
N PRO A 304 -7.69 -0.25 18.09
CA PRO A 304 -8.47 -0.44 19.31
C PRO A 304 -9.70 -1.34 19.12
N ALA A 305 -10.41 -1.21 17.99
CA ALA A 305 -11.56 -2.06 17.68
C ALA A 305 -11.18 -3.55 17.55
N MET A 306 -10.04 -3.84 16.92
CA MET A 306 -9.51 -5.21 16.84
C MET A 306 -9.16 -5.75 18.23
N LEU A 307 -8.50 -4.97 19.08
CA LEU A 307 -8.14 -5.38 20.44
C LEU A 307 -9.39 -5.65 21.29
N GLN A 308 -10.43 -4.81 21.18
CA GLN A 308 -11.72 -5.05 21.84
C GLN A 308 -12.39 -6.33 21.34
N ALA A 309 -12.36 -6.59 20.02
CA ALA A 309 -12.89 -7.83 19.46
C ALA A 309 -12.17 -9.06 20.04
N LEU A 310 -10.84 -9.02 20.16
CA LEU A 310 -10.07 -10.10 20.78
C LEU A 310 -10.46 -10.32 22.25
N ASN A 311 -10.60 -9.23 23.04
CA ASN A 311 -11.02 -9.30 24.44
C ASN A 311 -12.43 -9.91 24.61
N ILE A 312 -13.33 -9.66 23.66
CA ILE A 312 -14.65 -10.28 23.63
C ILE A 312 -14.53 -11.77 23.28
N LEU A 313 -13.79 -12.09 22.21
CA LEU A 313 -13.62 -13.46 21.71
C LEU A 313 -12.90 -14.39 22.70
N GLU A 314 -12.08 -13.84 23.60
CA GLU A 314 -11.40 -14.63 24.64
C GLU A 314 -12.38 -15.36 25.59
N ASN A 315 -13.59 -14.84 25.73
CA ASN A 315 -14.64 -15.44 26.56
C ASN A 315 -15.35 -16.62 25.91
N PHE A 316 -15.03 -16.99 24.67
CA PHE A 316 -15.69 -18.06 23.92
C PHE A 316 -14.73 -19.20 23.59
N ASP A 317 -15.18 -20.44 23.63
CA ASP A 317 -14.44 -21.57 23.11
C ASP A 317 -14.61 -21.64 21.55
N LEU A 318 -13.84 -20.83 20.84
CA LEU A 318 -13.89 -20.77 19.37
C LEU A 318 -13.56 -22.12 18.73
N LYS A 319 -12.74 -22.95 19.40
CA LYS A 319 -12.38 -24.29 18.88
C LYS A 319 -13.58 -25.22 18.89
N ALA A 320 -14.41 -25.16 19.95
CA ALA A 320 -15.62 -25.97 20.05
C ALA A 320 -16.71 -25.52 19.06
N MET A 321 -16.69 -24.26 18.60
CA MET A 321 -17.64 -23.74 17.61
C MET A 321 -17.40 -24.29 16.19
N GLY A 322 -16.22 -24.84 15.91
CA GLY A 322 -15.84 -25.36 14.59
C GLY A 322 -15.53 -24.25 13.56
N TYR A 323 -15.35 -24.70 12.34
CA TYR A 323 -15.01 -23.84 11.17
C TYR A 323 -16.27 -23.60 10.36
#